data_67056d27c4700554a48adb23d83e3245
#
_entry.id   67056d27c4700554a48adb23d83e3245
#
_cell.length_a   1.000
_cell.length_b   1.000
_cell.length_c   1.000
_cell.angle_alpha   90.00
_cell.angle_beta   90.00
_cell.angle_gamma   90.00
#
_symmetry.space_group_name_H-M   'P 1'
#
loop_
_entity.id
_entity.type
_entity.pdbx_description
1 polymer ?
#
loop_
_entity_poly.entity_id
_entity_poly.type
_entity_poly.pdbx_seq_one_letter_code
_entity_poly.pdbx_strand_id
1 'polypeptide(L)'
;MIQELKKSLPDLKEAEIEGILHILYSVENLTNSELITLTGLPKEVLRQFKSRISTLLKDSQSEEIELNTDGAEKLKTLNTQPYKWTLLSYETDDAKNLVEKLDEVRNTYKISPKRELDQFFATTETSVNKAMILKDKGVVTGKRIGLIGDDDLVSIVLGLAGENYQNVTVADVDTDLLKSISKISGDMGIRNVQTIEYNCKNNVPNTLFEKFDVIMTDPPYTKAGIELFLNRAVQMLSKSPSYEGKYILLFFGNSFKSPEKYLKVQEVINKFNLVIEDRIDKFSRYYGAESIGNASALYILKTTASTEPLAEELLSSTIYTYENQKEEKFPFVDHVVIKVFDVPDQIVKSKAQITKAMGDFCNEHKLKVVDNKITEFKNGGLTLTFILANSNLVVHTWPEFNAVHLDLITCAPIHKKSSIPYSIEKFLKSGKIEATFVN
;
A
#
# COMPACT_ATOMS: atom_id res chain seq x y z
N MET A 1 12.44 -25.90 19.38
CA MET A 1 12.78 -25.46 18.02
C MET A 1 11.86 -24.32 17.53
N ILE A 2 10.52 -24.50 17.37
CA ILE A 2 9.65 -23.43 16.86
C ILE A 2 9.75 -22.17 17.71
N GLN A 3 9.67 -22.25 19.03
CA GLN A 3 9.80 -21.11 19.93
C GLN A 3 11.20 -20.46 19.90
N GLU A 4 12.24 -21.21 19.68
CA GLU A 4 13.60 -20.67 19.51
C GLU A 4 13.74 -19.91 18.20
N LEU A 5 13.18 -20.47 17.12
CA LEU A 5 13.10 -19.79 15.83
C LEU A 5 12.28 -18.51 15.95
N LYS A 6 11.14 -18.52 16.66
CA LYS A 6 10.32 -17.33 16.90
C LYS A 6 11.09 -16.22 17.63
N LYS A 7 11.90 -16.56 18.62
CA LYS A 7 12.76 -15.56 19.31
C LYS A 7 13.77 -14.90 18.37
N SER A 8 14.30 -15.65 17.41
CA SER A 8 15.30 -15.16 16.44
C SER A 8 14.69 -14.56 15.17
N LEU A 9 13.41 -14.77 14.93
CA LEU A 9 12.62 -14.32 13.78
C LEU A 9 11.30 -13.69 14.28
N PRO A 10 11.36 -12.55 14.95
CA PRO A 10 10.21 -11.95 15.63
C PRO A 10 9.10 -11.53 14.66
N ASP A 11 9.44 -11.32 13.39
CA ASP A 11 8.50 -10.92 12.34
C ASP A 11 7.57 -12.06 11.89
N LEU A 12 7.94 -13.33 12.12
CA LEU A 12 7.12 -14.50 11.77
C LEU A 12 6.26 -14.94 12.95
N LYS A 13 5.02 -15.35 12.68
CA LYS A 13 4.17 -16.04 13.67
C LYS A 13 4.68 -17.47 13.89
N GLU A 14 4.42 -18.06 15.04
CA GLU A 14 4.77 -19.47 15.31
C GLU A 14 4.15 -20.42 14.28
N ALA A 15 2.89 -20.18 13.93
CA ALA A 15 2.19 -20.98 12.91
C ALA A 15 2.80 -20.81 11.49
N GLU A 16 3.34 -19.65 11.15
CA GLU A 16 4.06 -19.45 9.89
C GLU A 16 5.40 -20.20 9.89
N ILE A 17 6.14 -20.17 11.01
CA ILE A 17 7.37 -20.95 11.18
C ILE A 17 7.07 -22.45 11.02
N GLU A 18 6.04 -22.94 11.69
CA GLU A 18 5.59 -24.33 11.59
C GLU A 18 5.20 -24.69 10.15
N GLY A 19 4.43 -23.83 9.49
CA GLY A 19 4.05 -24.02 8.09
C GLY A 19 5.21 -24.06 7.12
N ILE A 20 6.26 -23.23 7.33
CA ILE A 20 7.51 -23.32 6.53
C ILE A 20 8.17 -24.67 6.76
N LEU A 21 8.34 -25.08 8.00
CA LEU A 21 8.96 -26.39 8.33
C LEU A 21 8.15 -27.54 7.74
N HIS A 22 6.81 -27.43 7.72
CA HIS A 22 5.94 -28.43 7.09
C HIS A 22 6.19 -28.51 5.58
N ILE A 23 6.28 -27.37 4.88
CA ILE A 23 6.59 -27.35 3.44
C ILE A 23 7.96 -28.00 3.17
N LEU A 24 8.99 -27.64 3.95
CA LEU A 24 10.34 -28.22 3.79
C LEU A 24 10.38 -29.75 3.96
N TYR A 25 9.45 -30.29 4.75
CA TYR A 25 9.36 -31.74 4.96
C TYR A 25 8.51 -32.46 3.90
N SER A 26 7.45 -31.82 3.41
CA SER A 26 6.42 -32.46 2.57
C SER A 26 6.59 -32.23 1.06
N VAL A 27 7.38 -31.23 0.65
CA VAL A 27 7.58 -30.87 -0.76
C VAL A 27 8.97 -31.30 -1.21
N GLU A 28 9.04 -32.15 -2.23
CA GLU A 28 10.30 -32.56 -2.86
C GLU A 28 10.76 -31.53 -3.88
N ASN A 29 12.09 -31.44 -4.11
CA ASN A 29 12.72 -30.58 -5.11
C ASN A 29 12.33 -29.08 -4.96
N LEU A 30 12.15 -28.62 -3.73
CA LEU A 30 11.72 -27.25 -3.41
C LEU A 30 12.84 -26.25 -3.70
N THR A 31 12.52 -25.21 -4.48
CA THR A 31 13.42 -24.07 -4.72
C THR A 31 13.11 -22.88 -3.81
N ASN A 32 14.05 -21.94 -3.70
CA ASN A 32 13.81 -20.67 -2.99
C ASN A 32 12.62 -19.90 -3.59
N SER A 33 12.53 -19.83 -4.90
CA SER A 33 11.45 -19.12 -5.60
C SER A 33 10.08 -19.77 -5.34
N GLU A 34 10.01 -21.10 -5.36
CA GLU A 34 8.78 -21.85 -5.04
C GLU A 34 8.36 -21.62 -3.58
N LEU A 35 9.31 -21.68 -2.62
CA LEU A 35 9.00 -21.43 -1.22
C LEU A 35 8.48 -20.00 -1.02
N ILE A 36 9.05 -19.00 -1.70
CA ILE A 36 8.54 -17.61 -1.68
C ILE A 36 7.11 -17.57 -2.22
N THR A 37 6.84 -18.20 -3.34
CA THR A 37 5.53 -18.21 -3.98
C THR A 37 4.47 -18.93 -3.13
N LEU A 38 4.82 -20.08 -2.55
CA LEU A 38 3.92 -20.83 -1.66
C LEU A 38 3.55 -20.05 -0.40
N THR A 39 4.54 -19.42 0.23
CA THR A 39 4.36 -18.76 1.53
C THR A 39 3.89 -17.31 1.42
N GLY A 40 4.18 -16.66 0.30
CA GLY A 40 4.00 -15.22 0.16
C GLY A 40 4.87 -14.42 1.14
N LEU A 41 6.04 -14.95 1.53
CA LEU A 41 6.99 -14.28 2.39
C LEU A 41 8.13 -13.69 1.57
N PRO A 42 8.60 -12.47 1.87
CA PRO A 42 9.70 -11.85 1.16
C PRO A 42 10.99 -12.68 1.19
N LYS A 43 11.74 -12.66 0.09
CA LYS A 43 13.02 -13.37 -0.07
C LYS A 43 13.96 -13.17 1.11
N GLU A 44 14.08 -11.95 1.62
CA GLU A 44 14.96 -11.64 2.75
C GLU A 44 14.55 -12.37 4.04
N VAL A 45 13.25 -12.52 4.29
CA VAL A 45 12.72 -13.26 5.46
C VAL A 45 13.06 -14.73 5.36
N LEU A 46 12.86 -15.33 4.19
CA LEU A 46 13.17 -16.73 3.96
C LEU A 46 14.67 -16.99 3.98
N ARG A 47 15.50 -16.05 3.50
CA ARG A 47 16.96 -16.11 3.64
C ARG A 47 17.39 -16.15 5.11
N GLN A 48 16.82 -15.29 5.96
CA GLN A 48 17.06 -15.29 7.39
C GLN A 48 16.59 -16.60 8.02
N PHE A 49 15.42 -17.10 7.64
CA PHE A 49 14.90 -18.37 8.12
C PHE A 49 15.85 -19.54 7.78
N LYS A 50 16.28 -19.66 6.51
CA LYS A 50 17.25 -20.70 6.08
C LYS A 50 18.56 -20.62 6.88
N SER A 51 19.08 -19.44 7.12
CA SER A 51 20.28 -19.24 7.94
C SER A 51 20.10 -19.80 9.37
N ARG A 52 18.91 -19.67 9.96
CA ARG A 52 18.63 -20.17 11.33
C ARG A 52 18.47 -21.69 11.40
N ILE A 53 18.09 -22.31 10.28
CA ILE A 53 17.95 -23.77 10.21
C ILE A 53 19.07 -24.42 9.37
N SER A 54 20.18 -23.72 9.15
CA SER A 54 21.29 -24.19 8.29
C SER A 54 21.81 -25.57 8.65
N THR A 55 21.80 -25.94 9.95
CA THR A 55 22.20 -27.28 10.41
C THR A 55 21.26 -28.41 9.99
N LEU A 56 20.06 -28.08 9.53
CA LEU A 56 19.05 -29.05 9.05
C LEU A 56 19.07 -29.20 7.52
N LEU A 57 19.81 -28.34 6.80
CA LEU A 57 19.88 -28.32 5.35
C LEU A 57 21.17 -28.95 4.86
N LYS A 58 21.16 -29.54 3.64
CA LYS A 58 22.37 -29.99 2.95
C LYS A 58 23.27 -28.81 2.63
N ASP A 59 22.70 -27.76 2.04
CA ASP A 59 23.34 -26.48 1.77
C ASP A 59 22.36 -25.32 1.96
N SER A 60 22.64 -24.44 2.91
CA SER A 60 21.79 -23.29 3.18
C SER A 60 21.91 -22.15 2.18
N GLN A 61 22.91 -22.18 1.27
CA GLN A 61 23.12 -21.18 0.23
C GLN A 61 22.61 -21.62 -1.14
N SER A 62 22.27 -22.91 -1.30
CA SER A 62 21.75 -23.44 -2.57
C SER A 62 20.41 -22.81 -2.95
N GLU A 63 20.14 -22.73 -4.26
CA GLU A 63 18.81 -22.39 -4.79
C GLU A 63 17.80 -23.51 -4.48
N GLU A 64 18.23 -24.76 -4.57
CA GLU A 64 17.44 -25.92 -4.12
C GLU A 64 17.52 -26.07 -2.60
N ILE A 65 16.37 -26.32 -1.98
CA ILE A 65 16.25 -26.46 -0.53
C ILE A 65 16.07 -27.93 -0.20
N GLU A 66 17.11 -28.55 0.31
CA GLU A 66 17.08 -29.97 0.69
C GLU A 66 17.43 -30.14 2.17
N LEU A 67 16.66 -30.98 2.85
CA LEU A 67 16.98 -31.41 4.20
C LEU A 67 18.13 -32.41 4.17
N ASN A 68 19.04 -32.32 5.15
CA ASN A 68 19.97 -33.42 5.45
C ASN A 68 19.25 -34.50 6.29
N THR A 69 19.92 -35.61 6.55
CA THR A 69 19.34 -36.75 7.29
C THR A 69 18.80 -36.37 8.66
N ASP A 70 19.58 -35.60 9.44
CA ASP A 70 19.18 -35.13 10.77
C ASP A 70 17.98 -34.16 10.70
N GLY A 71 17.97 -33.31 9.69
CA GLY A 71 16.86 -32.38 9.43
C GLY A 71 15.55 -33.12 9.12
N ALA A 72 15.60 -34.12 8.24
CA ALA A 72 14.43 -34.92 7.90
C ALA A 72 13.87 -35.68 9.10
N GLU A 73 14.72 -36.32 9.90
CA GLU A 73 14.32 -37.04 11.11
C GLU A 73 13.71 -36.07 12.17
N LYS A 74 14.35 -34.91 12.36
CA LYS A 74 13.89 -33.92 13.30
C LYS A 74 12.52 -33.34 12.92
N LEU A 75 12.30 -33.01 11.64
CA LEU A 75 11.01 -32.50 11.18
C LEU A 75 9.94 -33.59 11.21
N LYS A 76 10.26 -34.83 10.88
CA LYS A 76 9.36 -35.97 11.05
C LYS A 76 8.87 -36.11 12.51
N THR A 77 9.78 -36.00 13.46
CA THR A 77 9.47 -36.10 14.90
C THR A 77 8.65 -34.90 15.39
N LEU A 78 8.86 -33.72 14.79
CA LEU A 78 8.16 -32.49 15.16
C LEU A 78 6.67 -32.51 14.77
N ASN A 79 6.26 -33.35 13.82
CA ASN A 79 4.88 -33.55 13.35
C ASN A 79 4.19 -32.20 13.04
N THR A 80 4.86 -31.39 12.18
CA THR A 80 4.39 -30.04 11.81
C THR A 80 3.08 -30.08 11.05
N GLN A 81 2.26 -29.02 11.22
CA GLN A 81 0.99 -28.89 10.54
C GLN A 81 1.09 -27.92 9.35
N PRO A 82 0.28 -28.11 8.29
CA PRO A 82 0.19 -27.17 7.20
C PRO A 82 -0.38 -25.83 7.67
N TYR A 83 0.13 -24.74 7.12
CA TYR A 83 -0.38 -23.39 7.39
C TYR A 83 -1.13 -22.86 6.18
N LYS A 84 -2.27 -22.21 6.41
CA LYS A 84 -3.05 -21.59 5.33
C LYS A 84 -2.46 -20.21 4.98
N TRP A 85 -1.64 -20.16 3.93
CA TRP A 85 -0.91 -18.96 3.51
C TRP A 85 -1.75 -17.91 2.80
N THR A 86 -2.93 -18.29 2.32
CA THR A 86 -3.90 -17.40 1.65
C THR A 86 -5.24 -17.56 2.34
N LEU A 87 -5.88 -16.46 2.73
CA LEU A 87 -7.15 -16.51 3.44
C LEU A 87 -8.33 -16.93 2.52
N LEU A 88 -8.22 -16.62 1.23
CA LEU A 88 -9.22 -16.93 0.24
C LEU A 88 -8.59 -17.64 -0.95
N SER A 89 -9.11 -18.82 -1.29
CA SER A 89 -8.87 -19.53 -2.55
C SER A 89 -10.14 -20.25 -2.95
N TYR A 90 -10.39 -20.35 -4.26
CA TYR A 90 -11.52 -21.06 -4.80
C TYR A 90 -11.07 -22.44 -5.27
N GLU A 91 -11.45 -23.48 -4.51
CA GLU A 91 -11.06 -24.87 -4.77
C GLU A 91 -12.19 -25.70 -5.37
N THR A 92 -13.17 -25.04 -6.00
CA THR A 92 -14.28 -25.69 -6.68
C THR A 92 -13.84 -26.35 -7.99
N ASP A 93 -14.57 -27.36 -8.45
CA ASP A 93 -14.29 -28.01 -9.72
C ASP A 93 -14.37 -27.03 -10.90
N ASP A 94 -15.29 -26.06 -10.85
CA ASP A 94 -15.39 -24.98 -11.84
C ASP A 94 -14.10 -24.12 -11.86
N ALA A 95 -13.58 -23.76 -10.69
CA ALA A 95 -12.34 -22.99 -10.59
C ALA A 95 -11.14 -23.78 -11.13
N LYS A 96 -11.02 -25.07 -10.82
CA LYS A 96 -9.97 -25.93 -11.35
C LYS A 96 -10.03 -26.05 -12.88
N ASN A 97 -11.21 -26.26 -13.44
CA ASN A 97 -11.41 -26.29 -14.90
C ASN A 97 -11.03 -24.95 -15.55
N LEU A 98 -11.32 -23.80 -14.89
CA LEU A 98 -10.90 -22.49 -15.39
C LEU A 98 -9.39 -22.30 -15.34
N VAL A 99 -8.71 -22.84 -14.32
CA VAL A 99 -7.23 -22.84 -14.24
C VAL A 99 -6.65 -23.62 -15.43
N GLU A 100 -7.11 -24.85 -15.68
CA GLU A 100 -6.63 -25.66 -16.81
C GLU A 100 -6.84 -24.93 -18.15
N LYS A 101 -8.01 -24.37 -18.40
CA LYS A 101 -8.31 -23.60 -19.62
C LYS A 101 -7.42 -22.36 -19.77
N LEU A 102 -7.17 -21.63 -18.68
CA LEU A 102 -6.34 -20.44 -18.75
C LEU A 102 -4.87 -20.80 -18.98
N ASP A 103 -4.39 -21.91 -18.43
CA ASP A 103 -3.04 -22.42 -18.71
C ASP A 103 -2.87 -22.78 -20.19
N GLU A 104 -3.86 -23.42 -20.81
CA GLU A 104 -3.88 -23.69 -22.26
C GLU A 104 -3.82 -22.38 -23.07
N VAL A 105 -4.57 -21.36 -22.66
CA VAL A 105 -4.55 -20.02 -23.28
C VAL A 105 -3.16 -19.40 -23.18
N ARG A 106 -2.58 -19.34 -21.97
CA ARG A 106 -1.25 -18.77 -21.73
C ARG A 106 -0.16 -19.48 -22.55
N ASN A 107 -0.21 -20.81 -22.60
CA ASN A 107 0.73 -21.62 -23.39
C ASN A 107 0.59 -21.39 -24.90
N THR A 108 -0.64 -21.20 -25.38
CA THR A 108 -0.92 -21.00 -26.80
C THR A 108 -0.50 -19.63 -27.29
N TYR A 109 -0.86 -18.57 -26.55
CA TYR A 109 -0.68 -17.18 -26.98
C TYR A 109 0.63 -16.55 -26.53
N LYS A 110 1.38 -17.19 -25.61
CA LYS A 110 2.73 -16.80 -25.14
C LYS A 110 2.85 -15.33 -24.75
N ILE A 111 1.90 -14.83 -23.97
CA ILE A 111 1.93 -13.47 -23.44
C ILE A 111 3.12 -13.33 -22.49
N SER A 112 3.86 -12.23 -22.58
CA SER A 112 5.03 -11.97 -21.73
C SER A 112 4.88 -10.65 -20.97
N PRO A 113 5.23 -10.59 -19.68
CA PRO A 113 5.14 -9.37 -18.90
C PRO A 113 6.20 -8.36 -19.31
N LYS A 114 5.86 -7.06 -19.32
CA LYS A 114 6.76 -5.96 -19.59
C LYS A 114 7.22 -5.34 -18.27
N ARG A 115 8.47 -5.57 -17.90
CA ARG A 115 9.05 -5.09 -16.63
C ARG A 115 9.13 -3.56 -16.55
N GLU A 116 9.27 -2.89 -17.70
CA GLU A 116 9.21 -1.43 -17.82
C GLU A 116 7.83 -0.85 -17.50
N LEU A 117 6.80 -1.68 -17.43
CA LEU A 117 5.44 -1.30 -17.00
C LEU A 117 5.11 -1.83 -15.60
N ASP A 118 6.10 -2.30 -14.85
CA ASP A 118 5.92 -2.99 -13.54
C ASP A 118 4.98 -4.21 -13.60
N GLN A 119 4.82 -4.85 -14.78
CA GLN A 119 4.01 -6.04 -14.94
C GLN A 119 4.70 -7.28 -14.33
N PHE A 120 3.93 -8.03 -13.54
CA PHE A 120 4.33 -9.31 -12.96
C PHE A 120 3.18 -10.29 -13.14
N PHE A 121 3.38 -11.35 -13.92
CA PHE A 121 2.31 -12.32 -14.12
C PHE A 121 1.85 -12.93 -12.80
N ALA A 122 0.56 -12.86 -12.55
CA ALA A 122 -0.06 -13.65 -11.52
C ALA A 122 -0.07 -15.14 -11.89
N THR A 123 -0.08 -16.02 -10.87
CA THR A 123 -0.35 -17.43 -11.10
C THR A 123 -1.73 -17.61 -11.73
N THR A 124 -1.95 -18.70 -12.41
CA THR A 124 -3.23 -18.99 -13.08
C THR A 124 -4.38 -19.04 -12.08
N GLU A 125 -4.13 -19.65 -10.91
CA GLU A 125 -5.09 -19.68 -9.80
C GLU A 125 -5.45 -18.27 -9.31
N THR A 126 -4.47 -17.36 -9.26
CA THR A 126 -4.73 -15.96 -8.88
C THR A 126 -5.64 -15.27 -9.89
N SER A 127 -5.42 -15.45 -11.19
CA SER A 127 -6.28 -14.86 -12.21
C SER A 127 -7.72 -15.39 -12.11
N VAL A 128 -7.88 -16.70 -11.86
CA VAL A 128 -9.20 -17.29 -11.61
C VAL A 128 -9.81 -16.73 -10.32
N ASN A 129 -9.05 -16.64 -9.24
CA ASN A 129 -9.52 -16.05 -7.98
C ASN A 129 -9.95 -14.58 -8.14
N LYS A 130 -9.25 -13.79 -8.98
CA LYS A 130 -9.63 -12.41 -9.31
C LYS A 130 -11.00 -12.34 -10.01
N ALA A 131 -11.32 -13.27 -10.90
CA ALA A 131 -12.63 -13.35 -11.53
C ALA A 131 -13.71 -13.85 -10.57
N MET A 132 -13.40 -14.86 -9.75
CA MET A 132 -14.35 -15.46 -8.81
C MET A 132 -14.75 -14.48 -7.70
N ILE A 133 -13.84 -13.65 -7.20
CA ILE A 133 -14.17 -12.65 -6.16
C ILE A 133 -15.14 -11.58 -6.70
N LEU A 134 -15.07 -11.20 -7.97
CA LEU A 134 -16.06 -10.33 -8.60
C LEU A 134 -17.45 -10.96 -8.59
N LYS A 135 -17.52 -12.26 -8.90
CA LYS A 135 -18.76 -13.03 -8.85
C LYS A 135 -19.34 -13.11 -7.43
N ASP A 136 -18.52 -13.47 -6.46
CA ASP A 136 -18.94 -13.57 -5.04
C ASP A 136 -19.44 -12.24 -4.47
N LYS A 137 -18.85 -11.13 -4.88
CA LYS A 137 -19.33 -9.80 -4.51
C LYS A 137 -20.59 -9.37 -5.27
N GLY A 138 -21.11 -10.21 -6.18
CA GLY A 138 -22.33 -9.93 -6.96
C GLY A 138 -22.17 -8.77 -7.95
N VAL A 139 -20.93 -8.47 -8.38
CA VAL A 139 -20.63 -7.32 -9.25
C VAL A 139 -20.31 -7.71 -10.69
N VAL A 140 -20.77 -8.87 -11.15
CA VAL A 140 -20.57 -9.37 -12.52
C VAL A 140 -21.86 -9.30 -13.32
N THR A 141 -22.94 -9.97 -12.87
CA THR A 141 -24.15 -10.16 -13.65
C THR A 141 -24.81 -8.84 -14.02
N GLY A 142 -24.94 -8.58 -15.32
CA GLY A 142 -25.52 -7.35 -15.87
C GLY A 142 -24.70 -6.09 -15.63
N LYS A 143 -23.44 -6.21 -15.21
CA LYS A 143 -22.57 -5.07 -14.89
C LYS A 143 -21.63 -4.71 -16.05
N ARG A 144 -21.26 -3.45 -16.08
CA ARG A 144 -20.19 -2.91 -16.92
C ARG A 144 -18.93 -2.91 -16.10
N ILE A 145 -17.98 -3.75 -16.48
CA ILE A 145 -16.73 -4.00 -15.73
C ILE A 145 -15.60 -3.29 -16.44
N GLY A 146 -14.86 -2.45 -15.74
CA GLY A 146 -13.63 -1.82 -16.22
C GLY A 146 -12.40 -2.48 -15.57
N LEU A 147 -11.43 -2.85 -16.38
CA LEU A 147 -10.13 -3.34 -15.94
C LEU A 147 -9.08 -2.30 -16.35
N ILE A 148 -8.41 -1.69 -15.37
CA ILE A 148 -7.26 -0.81 -15.63
C ILE A 148 -6.01 -1.68 -15.45
N GLY A 149 -5.47 -2.14 -16.59
CA GLY A 149 -4.52 -3.26 -16.64
C GLY A 149 -5.23 -4.62 -16.62
N ASP A 150 -4.77 -5.57 -17.43
CA ASP A 150 -5.29 -6.96 -17.43
C ASP A 150 -4.24 -7.97 -17.92
N ASP A 151 -2.98 -7.77 -17.55
CA ASP A 151 -1.90 -8.73 -17.81
C ASP A 151 -2.15 -10.10 -17.17
N ASP A 152 -3.02 -10.16 -16.17
CA ASP A 152 -3.50 -11.38 -15.52
C ASP A 152 -4.61 -12.11 -16.29
N LEU A 153 -5.17 -11.51 -17.37
CA LEU A 153 -6.23 -12.07 -18.21
C LEU A 153 -7.56 -12.33 -17.47
N VAL A 154 -7.92 -11.50 -16.52
CA VAL A 154 -9.20 -11.61 -15.79
C VAL A 154 -10.39 -11.49 -16.73
N SER A 155 -10.30 -10.64 -17.77
CA SER A 155 -11.33 -10.49 -18.82
C SER A 155 -11.59 -11.81 -19.55
N ILE A 156 -10.53 -12.57 -19.82
CA ILE A 156 -10.62 -13.88 -20.50
C ILE A 156 -11.22 -14.92 -19.54
N VAL A 157 -10.82 -14.94 -18.26
CA VAL A 157 -11.39 -15.86 -17.26
C VAL A 157 -12.88 -15.63 -17.11
N LEU A 158 -13.36 -14.38 -17.03
CA LEU A 158 -14.78 -14.06 -16.97
C LEU A 158 -15.54 -14.59 -18.20
N GLY A 159 -14.94 -14.48 -19.38
CA GLY A 159 -15.51 -15.03 -20.62
C GLY A 159 -15.55 -16.55 -20.63
N LEU A 160 -14.46 -17.22 -20.22
CA LEU A 160 -14.37 -18.69 -20.13
C LEU A 160 -15.33 -19.27 -19.10
N ALA A 161 -15.62 -18.54 -18.02
CA ALA A 161 -16.58 -18.91 -17.01
C ALA A 161 -18.04 -18.76 -17.49
N GLY A 162 -18.27 -18.17 -18.66
CA GLY A 162 -19.62 -17.93 -19.22
C GLY A 162 -20.43 -16.94 -18.41
N GLU A 163 -19.79 -16.00 -17.71
CA GLU A 163 -20.45 -15.03 -16.84
C GLU A 163 -21.31 -14.03 -17.65
N ASN A 164 -22.48 -13.71 -17.12
CA ASN A 164 -23.47 -12.84 -17.78
C ASN A 164 -23.23 -11.35 -17.43
N TYR A 165 -22.07 -10.81 -17.81
CA TYR A 165 -21.79 -9.37 -17.70
C TYR A 165 -22.40 -8.59 -18.88
N GLN A 166 -22.65 -7.29 -18.71
CA GLN A 166 -23.09 -6.43 -19.83
C GLN A 166 -21.92 -6.20 -20.80
N ASN A 167 -20.78 -5.79 -20.29
CA ASN A 167 -19.51 -5.71 -21.02
C ASN A 167 -18.32 -5.70 -20.04
N VAL A 168 -17.18 -6.17 -20.53
CA VAL A 168 -15.86 -6.00 -19.89
C VAL A 168 -15.00 -5.13 -20.81
N THR A 169 -14.44 -4.06 -20.27
CA THR A 169 -13.52 -3.19 -21.02
C THR A 169 -12.17 -3.18 -20.36
N VAL A 170 -11.15 -3.59 -21.11
CA VAL A 170 -9.75 -3.53 -20.70
C VAL A 170 -9.13 -2.24 -21.22
N ALA A 171 -8.66 -1.40 -20.31
CA ALA A 171 -7.92 -0.17 -20.60
C ALA A 171 -6.46 -0.36 -20.19
N ASP A 172 -5.54 -0.37 -21.15
CA ASP A 172 -4.12 -0.61 -20.90
C ASP A 172 -3.24 0.22 -21.84
N VAL A 173 -2.02 0.51 -21.42
CA VAL A 173 -0.99 1.15 -22.23
C VAL A 173 -0.26 0.12 -23.12
N ASP A 174 -0.30 -1.16 -22.76
CA ASP A 174 0.32 -2.24 -23.50
C ASP A 174 -0.53 -2.70 -24.70
N THR A 175 -0.23 -2.15 -25.87
CA THR A 175 -0.97 -2.46 -27.10
C THR A 175 -0.81 -3.93 -27.54
N ASP A 176 0.28 -4.62 -27.19
CA ASP A 176 0.47 -6.03 -27.53
C ASP A 176 -0.39 -6.93 -26.65
N LEU A 177 -0.54 -6.59 -25.39
CA LEU A 177 -1.49 -7.24 -24.47
C LEU A 177 -2.94 -7.07 -25.00
N LEU A 178 -3.33 -5.84 -25.35
CA LEU A 178 -4.67 -5.54 -25.86
C LEU A 178 -4.98 -6.33 -27.15
N LYS A 179 -4.04 -6.42 -28.08
CA LYS A 179 -4.17 -7.25 -29.30
C LYS A 179 -4.33 -8.74 -28.95
N SER A 180 -3.55 -9.22 -27.98
CA SER A 180 -3.62 -10.61 -27.53
C SER A 180 -4.99 -10.92 -26.90
N ILE A 181 -5.50 -10.07 -26.03
CA ILE A 181 -6.84 -10.22 -25.41
C ILE A 181 -7.92 -10.22 -26.52
N SER A 182 -7.86 -9.29 -27.46
CA SER A 182 -8.82 -9.23 -28.57
C SER A 182 -8.78 -10.49 -29.42
N LYS A 183 -7.58 -11.01 -29.74
CA LYS A 183 -7.41 -12.24 -30.49
C LYS A 183 -7.95 -13.45 -29.74
N ILE A 184 -7.58 -13.62 -28.47
CA ILE A 184 -8.05 -14.73 -27.62
C ILE A 184 -9.59 -14.70 -27.54
N SER A 185 -10.18 -13.52 -27.31
CA SER A 185 -11.62 -13.36 -27.23
C SER A 185 -12.31 -13.78 -28.53
N GLY A 186 -11.77 -13.40 -29.69
CA GLY A 186 -12.26 -13.80 -30.99
C GLY A 186 -12.14 -15.31 -31.25
N ASP A 187 -10.97 -15.90 -31.02
CA ASP A 187 -10.69 -17.29 -31.26
C ASP A 187 -11.51 -18.24 -30.35
N MET A 188 -11.81 -17.80 -29.11
CA MET A 188 -12.60 -18.56 -28.13
C MET A 188 -14.08 -18.20 -28.10
N GLY A 189 -14.55 -17.30 -28.97
CA GLY A 189 -15.95 -16.88 -29.02
C GLY A 189 -16.44 -16.13 -27.78
N ILE A 190 -15.52 -15.51 -27.02
CA ILE A 190 -15.85 -14.68 -25.85
C ILE A 190 -16.47 -13.39 -26.33
N ARG A 191 -17.68 -13.06 -25.86
CA ARG A 191 -18.44 -11.90 -26.28
C ARG A 191 -18.35 -10.76 -25.28
N ASN A 192 -18.59 -9.53 -25.75
CA ASN A 192 -18.67 -8.32 -24.93
C ASN A 192 -17.39 -7.98 -24.15
N VAL A 193 -16.23 -8.43 -24.62
CA VAL A 193 -14.91 -7.97 -24.16
C VAL A 193 -14.38 -6.94 -25.16
N GLN A 194 -14.00 -5.77 -24.66
CA GLN A 194 -13.49 -4.66 -25.46
C GLN A 194 -12.12 -4.25 -24.93
N THR A 195 -11.23 -3.82 -25.82
CA THR A 195 -9.89 -3.32 -25.46
C THR A 195 -9.73 -1.89 -25.90
N ILE A 196 -9.17 -1.04 -25.06
CA ILE A 196 -8.94 0.38 -25.33
C ILE A 196 -7.51 0.71 -24.91
N GLU A 197 -6.72 1.25 -25.85
CA GLU A 197 -5.41 1.81 -25.52
C GLU A 197 -5.60 3.06 -24.66
N TYR A 198 -5.05 3.03 -23.45
CA TYR A 198 -5.16 4.13 -22.51
C TYR A 198 -3.95 4.17 -21.57
N ASN A 199 -3.31 5.33 -21.50
CA ASN A 199 -2.27 5.61 -20.52
C ASN A 199 -2.87 6.40 -19.36
N CYS A 200 -2.84 5.84 -18.14
CA CYS A 200 -3.36 6.48 -16.94
C CYS A 200 -2.73 7.85 -16.61
N LYS A 201 -1.55 8.15 -17.15
CA LYS A 201 -0.93 9.49 -17.04
C LYS A 201 -1.73 10.56 -17.78
N ASN A 202 -2.59 10.19 -18.71
CA ASN A 202 -3.47 11.09 -19.44
C ASN A 202 -4.86 11.18 -18.78
N ASN A 203 -5.60 12.24 -19.10
CA ASN A 203 -6.99 12.36 -18.68
C ASN A 203 -7.85 11.21 -19.20
N VAL A 204 -8.87 10.82 -18.44
CA VAL A 204 -9.80 9.77 -18.86
C VAL A 204 -10.59 10.21 -20.10
N PRO A 205 -10.52 9.48 -21.22
CA PRO A 205 -11.26 9.83 -22.42
C PRO A 205 -12.77 9.59 -22.23
N ASN A 206 -13.60 10.28 -23.01
CA ASN A 206 -15.06 10.16 -22.93
C ASN A 206 -15.58 8.72 -23.12
N THR A 207 -14.82 7.87 -23.80
CA THR A 207 -15.13 6.44 -23.98
C THR A 207 -15.04 5.63 -22.70
N LEU A 208 -14.29 6.10 -21.71
CA LEU A 208 -14.08 5.45 -20.41
C LEU A 208 -14.72 6.24 -19.25
N PHE A 209 -14.92 7.55 -19.38
CA PHE A 209 -15.40 8.43 -18.33
C PHE A 209 -16.84 8.11 -17.92
N GLU A 210 -17.06 7.83 -16.63
CA GLU A 210 -18.36 7.49 -16.03
C GLU A 210 -19.11 6.33 -16.72
N LYS A 211 -18.39 5.29 -17.15
CA LYS A 211 -18.97 4.16 -17.91
C LYS A 211 -19.21 2.90 -17.08
N PHE A 212 -18.52 2.68 -15.97
CA PHE A 212 -18.46 1.38 -15.32
C PHE A 212 -19.22 1.30 -13.99
N ASP A 213 -19.65 0.11 -13.64
CA ASP A 213 -20.32 -0.19 -12.36
C ASP A 213 -19.32 -0.73 -11.32
N VAL A 214 -18.23 -1.32 -11.81
CA VAL A 214 -17.11 -1.83 -11.00
C VAL A 214 -15.81 -1.64 -11.77
N ILE A 215 -14.74 -1.30 -11.05
CA ILE A 215 -13.37 -1.22 -11.58
C ILE A 215 -12.49 -2.21 -10.82
N MET A 216 -11.61 -2.88 -11.54
CA MET A 216 -10.52 -3.66 -10.97
C MET A 216 -9.18 -3.10 -11.48
N THR A 217 -8.18 -3.02 -10.60
CA THR A 217 -6.87 -2.48 -10.97
C THR A 217 -5.75 -3.01 -10.09
N ASP A 218 -4.60 -3.26 -10.71
CA ASP A 218 -3.34 -3.67 -10.08
C ASP A 218 -2.25 -2.64 -10.46
N PRO A 219 -2.18 -1.50 -9.76
CA PRO A 219 -1.30 -0.39 -10.12
C PRO A 219 0.17 -0.70 -9.81
N PRO A 220 1.14 0.08 -10.36
CA PRO A 220 2.50 0.09 -9.86
C PRO A 220 2.55 0.30 -8.35
N TYR A 221 3.36 -0.50 -7.61
CA TYR A 221 3.35 -0.52 -6.14
C TYR A 221 4.08 0.67 -5.53
N THR A 222 3.73 1.86 -5.98
CA THR A 222 4.18 3.16 -5.45
C THR A 222 2.98 3.96 -4.93
N LYS A 223 3.21 4.93 -4.03
CA LYS A 223 2.14 5.83 -3.56
C LYS A 223 1.50 6.58 -4.74
N ALA A 224 2.33 7.12 -5.64
CA ALA A 224 1.88 7.84 -6.83
C ALA A 224 1.09 6.93 -7.80
N GLY A 225 1.53 5.67 -7.98
CA GLY A 225 0.83 4.69 -8.79
C GLY A 225 -0.57 4.41 -8.27
N ILE A 226 -0.70 4.12 -6.96
CA ILE A 226 -2.02 3.90 -6.33
C ILE A 226 -2.91 5.14 -6.48
N GLU A 227 -2.36 6.32 -6.17
CA GLU A 227 -3.12 7.57 -6.19
C GLU A 227 -3.65 7.89 -7.59
N LEU A 228 -2.79 7.75 -8.62
CA LEU A 228 -3.19 7.96 -10.02
C LEU A 228 -4.24 6.93 -10.47
N PHE A 229 -4.01 5.64 -10.23
CA PHE A 229 -4.91 4.59 -10.68
C PHE A 229 -6.26 4.63 -9.95
N LEU A 230 -6.29 4.95 -8.65
CA LEU A 230 -7.54 5.19 -7.93
C LEU A 230 -8.28 6.41 -8.47
N ASN A 231 -7.55 7.50 -8.80
CA ASN A 231 -8.17 8.67 -9.41
C ASN A 231 -8.86 8.31 -10.74
N ARG A 232 -8.18 7.55 -11.59
CA ARG A 232 -8.76 7.08 -12.86
C ARG A 232 -9.94 6.13 -12.63
N ALA A 233 -9.83 5.22 -11.68
CA ALA A 233 -10.92 4.32 -11.31
C ALA A 233 -12.18 5.10 -10.87
N VAL A 234 -12.02 6.10 -10.00
CA VAL A 234 -13.11 6.97 -9.56
C VAL A 234 -13.72 7.74 -10.72
N GLN A 235 -12.91 8.33 -11.63
CA GLN A 235 -13.41 9.03 -12.82
C GLN A 235 -14.15 8.11 -13.80
N MET A 236 -13.79 6.83 -13.89
CA MET A 236 -14.41 5.85 -14.77
C MET A 236 -15.72 5.27 -14.24
N LEU A 237 -15.94 5.30 -12.90
CA LEU A 237 -17.16 4.79 -12.29
C LEU A 237 -18.37 5.67 -12.65
N SER A 238 -19.47 5.02 -13.03
CA SER A 238 -20.73 5.69 -13.37
C SER A 238 -21.40 6.31 -12.16
N LYS A 239 -21.84 7.55 -12.27
CA LYS A 239 -22.64 8.25 -11.28
C LYS A 239 -24.14 7.96 -11.39
N SER A 240 -24.57 7.13 -12.33
CA SER A 240 -25.97 6.77 -12.52
C SER A 240 -26.26 5.35 -12.02
N PRO A 241 -27.39 5.08 -11.32
CA PRO A 241 -28.34 6.06 -10.77
C PRO A 241 -27.78 6.80 -9.53
N SER A 242 -26.76 6.26 -8.91
CA SER A 242 -26.04 6.85 -7.78
C SER A 242 -24.55 6.50 -7.87
N TYR A 243 -23.70 7.38 -7.37
CA TYR A 243 -22.27 7.08 -7.21
C TYR A 243 -22.01 6.17 -6.00
N GLU A 244 -22.92 6.18 -5.04
CA GLU A 244 -22.83 5.37 -3.83
C GLU A 244 -22.96 3.88 -4.13
N GLY A 245 -22.16 3.06 -3.44
CA GLY A 245 -22.23 1.62 -3.50
C GLY A 245 -21.59 0.96 -4.73
N LYS A 246 -20.80 1.69 -5.51
CA LYS A 246 -19.94 1.13 -6.56
C LYS A 246 -18.68 0.51 -5.93
N TYR A 247 -18.02 -0.38 -6.67
CA TYR A 247 -16.85 -1.09 -6.16
C TYR A 247 -15.59 -0.80 -6.97
N ILE A 248 -14.47 -0.72 -6.25
CA ILE A 248 -13.13 -0.77 -6.81
C ILE A 248 -12.38 -1.91 -6.12
N LEU A 249 -11.87 -2.86 -6.91
CA LEU A 249 -10.99 -3.92 -6.43
C LEU A 249 -9.55 -3.48 -6.74
N LEU A 250 -8.81 -3.15 -5.68
CA LEU A 250 -7.44 -2.65 -5.77
C LEU A 250 -6.47 -3.70 -5.23
N PHE A 251 -5.46 -4.06 -6.02
CA PHE A 251 -4.37 -4.92 -5.56
C PHE A 251 -3.15 -4.09 -5.19
N PHE A 252 -2.49 -4.48 -4.11
CA PHE A 252 -1.27 -3.83 -3.68
C PHE A 252 -0.34 -4.78 -2.93
N GLY A 253 0.89 -4.94 -3.46
CA GLY A 253 1.93 -5.75 -2.84
C GLY A 253 2.85 -4.93 -1.94
N ASN A 254 3.15 -5.47 -0.77
CA ASN A 254 4.14 -4.90 0.13
C ASN A 254 4.75 -5.94 1.04
N SER A 255 6.02 -5.74 1.39
CA SER A 255 6.66 -6.52 2.45
C SER A 255 6.07 -6.13 3.81
N PHE A 256 5.71 -7.13 4.62
CA PHE A 256 5.27 -6.91 6.00
C PHE A 256 6.34 -6.24 6.91
N LYS A 257 7.60 -6.22 6.48
CA LYS A 257 8.68 -5.47 7.15
C LYS A 257 8.56 -3.95 7.00
N SER A 258 7.63 -3.47 6.20
CA SER A 258 7.37 -2.04 6.00
C SER A 258 5.88 -1.73 6.21
N PRO A 259 5.35 -1.89 7.44
CA PRO A 259 3.92 -1.67 7.73
C PRO A 259 3.47 -0.24 7.41
N GLU A 260 4.38 0.74 7.43
CA GLU A 260 4.12 2.14 7.06
C GLU A 260 3.61 2.28 5.63
N LYS A 261 3.99 1.36 4.73
CA LYS A 261 3.49 1.37 3.36
C LYS A 261 1.99 1.04 3.30
N TYR A 262 1.50 0.15 4.18
CA TYR A 262 0.06 -0.12 4.30
C TYR A 262 -0.69 1.10 4.84
N LEU A 263 -0.09 1.84 5.78
CA LEU A 263 -0.67 3.10 6.26
C LEU A 263 -0.79 4.12 5.12
N LYS A 264 0.24 4.25 4.27
CA LYS A 264 0.19 5.12 3.08
C LYS A 264 -0.92 4.72 2.09
N VAL A 265 -1.18 3.42 1.93
CA VAL A 265 -2.32 2.95 1.11
C VAL A 265 -3.64 3.42 1.69
N GLN A 266 -3.82 3.30 3.02
CA GLN A 266 -5.03 3.77 3.71
C GLN A 266 -5.20 5.29 3.58
N GLU A 267 -4.12 6.06 3.72
CA GLU A 267 -4.13 7.51 3.54
C GLU A 267 -4.57 7.89 2.12
N VAL A 268 -4.08 7.20 1.11
CA VAL A 268 -4.49 7.43 -0.29
C VAL A 268 -5.97 7.08 -0.48
N ILE A 269 -6.44 5.93 0.00
CA ILE A 269 -7.85 5.53 -0.09
C ILE A 269 -8.77 6.57 0.56
N ASN A 270 -8.38 7.10 1.71
CA ASN A 270 -9.16 8.10 2.44
C ASN A 270 -9.28 9.44 1.67
N LYS A 271 -8.29 9.83 0.86
CA LYS A 271 -8.37 11.05 0.03
C LYS A 271 -9.53 11.03 -0.96
N PHE A 272 -9.95 9.84 -1.40
CA PHE A 272 -11.06 9.65 -2.33
C PHE A 272 -12.41 9.44 -1.64
N ASN A 273 -12.48 9.52 -0.31
CA ASN A 273 -13.67 9.19 0.48
C ASN A 273 -14.23 7.80 0.17
N LEU A 274 -13.34 6.83 -0.02
CA LEU A 274 -13.67 5.42 -0.23
C LEU A 274 -13.66 4.67 1.09
N VAL A 275 -14.60 3.72 1.24
CA VAL A 275 -14.63 2.79 2.38
C VAL A 275 -13.89 1.51 2.01
N ILE A 276 -13.02 1.03 2.89
CA ILE A 276 -12.47 -0.32 2.79
C ILE A 276 -13.53 -1.27 3.36
N GLU A 277 -14.26 -1.98 2.49
CA GLU A 277 -15.24 -2.98 2.91
C GLU A 277 -14.55 -4.25 3.39
N ASP A 278 -13.45 -4.64 2.71
CA ASP A 278 -12.67 -5.82 3.08
C ASP A 278 -11.21 -5.67 2.63
N ARG A 279 -10.31 -6.37 3.31
CA ARG A 279 -8.91 -6.52 2.92
C ARG A 279 -8.48 -7.98 3.09
N ILE A 280 -8.11 -8.62 1.98
CA ILE A 280 -7.65 -10.00 1.97
C ILE A 280 -6.14 -10.01 1.76
N ASP A 281 -5.41 -10.37 2.82
CA ASP A 281 -3.94 -10.40 2.78
C ASP A 281 -3.44 -11.56 1.93
N LYS A 282 -2.33 -11.32 1.19
CA LYS A 282 -1.71 -12.32 0.32
C LYS A 282 -2.69 -12.99 -0.65
N PHE A 283 -3.68 -12.24 -1.15
CA PHE A 283 -4.69 -12.74 -2.09
C PHE A 283 -4.08 -13.20 -3.41
N SER A 284 -3.23 -12.37 -4.00
CA SER A 284 -2.56 -12.70 -5.27
C SER A 284 -1.21 -13.35 -5.07
N ARG A 285 -0.80 -14.17 -6.03
CA ARG A 285 0.54 -14.72 -6.19
C ARG A 285 1.09 -14.37 -7.57
N TYR A 286 2.36 -13.98 -7.62
CA TYR A 286 3.04 -13.55 -8.84
C TYR A 286 4.33 -14.31 -9.04
N TYR A 287 4.84 -14.28 -10.26
CA TYR A 287 6.17 -14.76 -10.61
C TYR A 287 7.15 -13.59 -10.70
N GLY A 288 8.27 -13.68 -9.98
CA GLY A 288 9.38 -12.72 -10.09
C GLY A 288 9.26 -11.43 -9.27
N ALA A 289 8.31 -11.33 -8.33
CA ALA A 289 8.16 -10.24 -7.36
C ALA A 289 8.68 -10.63 -5.96
N GLU A 290 9.80 -11.34 -5.90
CA GLU A 290 10.33 -11.99 -4.69
C GLU A 290 10.61 -11.03 -3.52
N SER A 291 10.94 -9.77 -3.81
CA SER A 291 11.21 -8.75 -2.78
C SER A 291 9.99 -8.47 -1.88
N ILE A 292 8.79 -8.65 -2.41
CA ILE A 292 7.52 -8.50 -1.68
C ILE A 292 6.87 -9.87 -1.37
N GLY A 293 7.57 -10.98 -1.62
CA GLY A 293 7.09 -12.34 -1.38
C GLY A 293 6.17 -12.86 -2.47
N ASN A 294 6.31 -12.38 -3.70
CA ASN A 294 5.45 -12.76 -4.83
C ASN A 294 3.95 -12.63 -4.51
N ALA A 295 3.55 -11.67 -3.67
CA ALA A 295 2.19 -11.59 -3.18
C ALA A 295 1.67 -10.15 -3.08
N SER A 296 0.35 -9.97 -3.31
CA SER A 296 -0.35 -8.73 -3.01
C SER A 296 -1.61 -8.97 -2.19
N ALA A 297 -2.01 -7.93 -1.44
CA ALA A 297 -3.31 -7.89 -0.79
C ALA A 297 -4.36 -7.34 -1.77
N LEU A 298 -5.57 -7.85 -1.67
CA LEU A 298 -6.76 -7.27 -2.29
C LEU A 298 -7.43 -6.32 -1.30
N TYR A 299 -7.69 -5.10 -1.74
CA TYR A 299 -8.57 -4.14 -1.07
C TYR A 299 -9.89 -4.05 -1.85
N ILE A 300 -11.00 -4.36 -1.21
CA ILE A 300 -12.35 -4.20 -1.74
C ILE A 300 -12.86 -2.86 -1.25
N LEU A 301 -12.89 -1.89 -2.15
CA LEU A 301 -13.26 -0.52 -1.86
C LEU A 301 -14.68 -0.25 -2.34
N LYS A 302 -15.43 0.50 -1.54
CA LYS A 302 -16.79 0.90 -1.85
C LYS A 302 -16.91 2.41 -1.87
N THR A 303 -17.58 2.95 -2.88
CA THR A 303 -17.84 4.37 -3.00
C THR A 303 -18.91 4.82 -2.01
N THR A 304 -18.82 6.09 -1.59
CA THR A 304 -19.78 6.81 -0.76
C THR A 304 -20.40 7.96 -1.54
N ALA A 305 -21.39 8.62 -0.97
CA ALA A 305 -21.94 9.84 -1.55
C ALA A 305 -20.91 10.98 -1.69
N SER A 306 -19.83 10.93 -0.87
CA SER A 306 -18.74 11.92 -0.88
C SER A 306 -17.54 11.50 -1.71
N THR A 307 -17.59 10.36 -2.39
CA THR A 307 -16.49 9.90 -3.24
C THR A 307 -16.30 10.85 -4.42
N GLU A 308 -15.08 11.35 -4.60
CA GLU A 308 -14.74 12.26 -5.69
C GLU A 308 -13.29 12.06 -6.16
N PRO A 309 -12.98 12.34 -7.42
CA PRO A 309 -11.61 12.31 -7.92
C PRO A 309 -10.82 13.51 -7.38
N LEU A 310 -9.50 13.36 -7.30
CA LEU A 310 -8.59 14.48 -7.00
C LEU A 310 -8.40 15.36 -8.23
N ALA A 311 -8.03 16.62 -7.99
CA ALA A 311 -7.63 17.54 -9.06
C ALA A 311 -6.35 17.04 -9.77
N GLU A 312 -6.28 17.19 -11.09
CA GLU A 312 -5.18 16.66 -11.91
C GLU A 312 -3.80 17.22 -11.49
N GLU A 313 -3.74 18.45 -11.01
CA GLU A 313 -2.52 19.13 -10.57
C GLU A 313 -1.90 18.50 -9.32
N LEU A 314 -2.67 17.68 -8.58
CA LEU A 314 -2.22 16.97 -7.39
C LEU A 314 -1.61 15.60 -7.71
N LEU A 315 -1.70 15.14 -8.97
CA LEU A 315 -1.28 13.82 -9.38
C LEU A 315 0.15 13.83 -9.92
N SER A 316 0.94 12.85 -9.49
CA SER A 316 2.28 12.64 -10.03
C SER A 316 2.24 11.83 -11.33
N SER A 317 3.06 12.21 -12.30
CA SER A 317 3.29 11.42 -13.52
C SER A 317 4.38 10.35 -13.36
N THR A 318 5.16 10.39 -12.26
CA THR A 318 6.23 9.45 -11.93
C THR A 318 5.66 8.31 -11.08
N ILE A 319 5.16 7.26 -11.74
CA ILE A 319 4.39 6.19 -11.09
C ILE A 319 5.11 4.85 -11.00
N TYR A 320 6.03 4.54 -11.93
CA TYR A 320 6.71 3.26 -11.97
C TYR A 320 7.85 3.17 -10.94
N THR A 321 8.15 1.97 -10.47
CA THR A 321 9.17 1.74 -9.45
C THR A 321 10.57 2.16 -9.89
N TYR A 322 10.89 2.03 -11.17
CA TYR A 322 12.19 2.45 -11.72
C TYR A 322 12.32 3.98 -11.92
N GLU A 323 11.19 4.69 -12.11
CA GLU A 323 11.21 6.16 -12.25
C GLU A 323 11.57 6.84 -10.93
N ASN A 324 11.20 6.25 -9.79
CA ASN A 324 11.47 6.79 -8.44
C ASN A 324 12.96 6.75 -8.04
N GLN A 325 13.85 6.20 -8.85
CA GLN A 325 15.31 6.22 -8.58
C GLN A 325 15.95 7.59 -8.81
N LYS A 326 15.21 8.58 -9.35
CA LYS A 326 15.64 9.96 -9.62
C LYS A 326 14.76 11.01 -8.94
N GLU A 327 14.07 10.68 -7.84
CA GLU A 327 13.40 11.73 -7.08
C GLU A 327 14.44 12.81 -6.67
N GLU A 328 14.22 14.04 -7.10
CA GLU A 328 14.84 15.20 -6.46
C GLU A 328 14.42 15.15 -4.99
N LYS A 329 15.33 14.67 -4.15
CA LYS A 329 15.09 14.60 -2.71
C LYS A 329 15.02 16.02 -2.20
N PHE A 330 13.82 16.55 -2.03
CA PHE A 330 13.66 17.75 -1.22
C PHE A 330 14.25 17.46 0.18
N PRO A 331 15.05 18.37 0.73
CA PRO A 331 15.59 18.19 2.08
C PRO A 331 14.46 17.90 3.07
N PHE A 332 14.73 17.01 4.01
CA PHE A 332 13.74 16.66 5.04
C PHE A 332 13.30 17.91 5.81
N VAL A 333 11.99 18.09 5.94
CA VAL A 333 11.37 19.16 6.73
C VAL A 333 10.24 18.60 7.57
N ASP A 334 10.29 18.81 8.88
CA ASP A 334 9.17 18.65 9.80
C ASP A 334 8.54 20.02 10.08
N HIS A 335 7.23 20.13 10.00
CA HIS A 335 6.50 21.37 10.29
C HIS A 335 5.35 21.08 11.26
N VAL A 336 5.32 21.84 12.36
CA VAL A 336 4.31 21.71 13.42
C VAL A 336 3.72 23.07 13.72
N VAL A 337 2.39 23.18 13.61
CA VAL A 337 1.62 24.36 13.97
C VAL A 337 0.83 24.09 15.26
N ILE A 338 0.95 24.96 16.27
CA ILE A 338 0.36 24.73 17.59
C ILE A 338 -0.43 25.96 18.02
N LYS A 339 -1.69 25.77 18.42
CA LYS A 339 -2.53 26.77 19.09
C LYS A 339 -2.63 26.39 20.56
N VAL A 340 -2.32 27.33 21.41
CA VAL A 340 -2.30 27.16 22.87
C VAL A 340 -3.29 28.15 23.48
N PHE A 341 -4.20 27.66 24.31
CA PHE A 341 -5.25 28.44 24.93
C PHE A 341 -5.07 28.45 26.46
N ASP A 342 -5.72 29.38 27.12
CA ASP A 342 -5.71 29.53 28.58
C ASP A 342 -4.30 29.68 29.16
N VAL A 343 -3.42 30.38 28.45
CA VAL A 343 -2.08 30.72 28.93
C VAL A 343 -2.16 31.82 29.97
N PRO A 344 -1.56 31.67 31.16
CA PRO A 344 -1.62 32.68 32.19
C PRO A 344 -1.11 34.06 31.73
N ASP A 345 -1.83 35.13 32.11
CA ASP A 345 -1.53 36.53 31.78
C ASP A 345 -0.06 36.90 32.02
N GLN A 346 0.49 36.44 33.14
CA GLN A 346 1.88 36.68 33.52
C GLN A 346 2.90 36.05 32.54
N ILE A 347 2.50 35.06 31.75
CA ILE A 347 3.35 34.44 30.74
C ILE A 347 3.11 35.11 29.40
N VAL A 348 1.84 35.25 28.97
CA VAL A 348 1.52 35.73 27.61
C VAL A 348 1.91 37.19 27.39
N LYS A 349 1.96 38.02 28.46
CA LYS A 349 2.33 39.44 28.44
C LYS A 349 3.82 39.70 28.76
N SER A 350 4.56 38.69 29.21
CA SER A 350 5.94 38.86 29.67
C SER A 350 6.97 38.38 28.68
N LYS A 351 7.73 39.31 28.09
CA LYS A 351 8.88 38.97 27.22
C LYS A 351 9.83 37.94 27.87
N ALA A 352 10.14 38.17 29.16
CA ALA A 352 11.11 37.30 29.85
C ALA A 352 10.57 35.87 30.07
N GLN A 353 9.30 35.76 30.48
CA GLN A 353 8.70 34.45 30.77
C GLN A 353 8.44 33.64 29.51
N ILE A 354 7.89 34.27 28.45
CA ILE A 354 7.63 33.55 27.19
C ILE A 354 8.93 33.11 26.52
N THR A 355 9.98 33.98 26.56
CA THR A 355 11.30 33.63 26.01
C THR A 355 11.92 32.47 26.77
N LYS A 356 11.82 32.49 28.10
CA LYS A 356 12.33 31.38 28.93
C LYS A 356 11.58 30.09 28.64
N ALA A 357 10.25 30.13 28.63
CA ALA A 357 9.40 28.95 28.35
C ALA A 357 9.78 28.29 26.99
N MET A 358 9.96 29.09 25.96
CA MET A 358 10.33 28.60 24.63
C MET A 358 11.78 28.15 24.56
N GLY A 359 12.68 28.79 25.28
CA GLY A 359 14.07 28.32 25.43
C GLY A 359 14.15 26.96 26.11
N ASP A 360 13.40 26.78 27.20
CA ASP A 360 13.29 25.48 27.90
C ASP A 360 12.67 24.40 27.01
N PHE A 361 11.66 24.72 26.22
CA PHE A 361 11.10 23.85 25.19
C PHE A 361 12.16 23.43 24.15
N CYS A 362 12.89 24.40 23.60
CA CYS A 362 13.96 24.11 22.65
C CYS A 362 15.03 23.18 23.24
N ASN A 363 15.41 23.41 24.50
CA ASN A 363 16.39 22.57 25.20
C ASN A 363 15.88 21.13 25.41
N GLU A 364 14.62 20.96 25.84
CA GLU A 364 14.03 19.64 26.05
C GLU A 364 13.99 18.83 24.75
N HIS A 365 13.70 19.48 23.62
CA HIS A 365 13.66 18.84 22.29
C HIS A 365 15.00 18.88 21.54
N LYS A 366 16.10 19.27 22.22
CA LYS A 366 17.45 19.35 21.63
C LYS A 366 17.54 20.26 20.39
N LEU A 367 16.70 21.28 20.34
CA LEU A 367 16.69 22.29 19.30
C LEU A 367 17.72 23.38 19.69
N LYS A 368 18.87 23.40 19.03
CA LYS A 368 19.93 24.36 19.36
C LYS A 368 19.56 25.77 18.90
N VAL A 369 19.28 26.65 19.85
CA VAL A 369 19.05 28.07 19.59
C VAL A 369 20.37 28.76 19.21
N VAL A 370 20.38 29.43 18.08
CA VAL A 370 21.50 30.23 17.57
C VAL A 370 21.33 31.72 17.92
N ASP A 371 20.08 32.22 17.72
CA ASP A 371 19.72 33.60 17.96
C ASP A 371 18.23 33.72 18.20
N ASN A 372 17.78 34.84 18.76
CA ASN A 372 16.34 35.14 18.87
C ASN A 372 16.09 36.64 18.71
N LYS A 373 14.90 36.97 18.18
CA LYS A 373 14.41 38.32 18.05
C LYS A 373 13.00 38.43 18.59
N ILE A 374 12.74 39.53 19.29
CA ILE A 374 11.43 39.81 19.87
C ILE A 374 10.93 41.14 19.34
N THR A 375 9.68 41.15 18.90
CA THR A 375 8.96 42.36 18.51
C THR A 375 7.70 42.50 19.41
N GLU A 376 7.49 43.66 19.97
CA GLU A 376 6.32 44.00 20.78
C GLU A 376 5.38 44.89 20.00
N PHE A 377 4.10 44.63 20.08
CA PHE A 377 3.05 45.40 19.43
C PHE A 377 2.33 46.32 20.43
N LYS A 378 1.67 47.35 19.91
CA LYS A 378 0.97 48.35 20.73
C LYS A 378 -0.12 47.79 21.67
N ASN A 379 -0.73 46.66 21.30
CA ASN A 379 -1.73 45.94 22.11
C ASN A 379 -1.09 45.00 23.16
N GLY A 380 0.23 45.03 23.34
CA GLY A 380 0.96 44.17 24.28
C GLY A 380 1.22 42.75 23.73
N GLY A 381 0.81 42.44 22.51
CA GLY A 381 1.16 41.19 21.86
C GLY A 381 2.64 41.14 21.50
N LEU A 382 3.21 39.96 21.50
CA LEU A 382 4.62 39.70 21.20
C LEU A 382 4.76 38.74 20.00
N THR A 383 5.74 39.00 19.17
CA THR A 383 6.25 38.02 18.21
C THR A 383 7.69 37.70 18.55
N LEU A 384 7.97 36.41 18.81
CA LEU A 384 9.29 35.90 19.06
C LEU A 384 9.69 34.99 17.92
N THR A 385 10.90 35.18 17.38
CA THR A 385 11.49 34.29 16.39
C THR A 385 12.78 33.73 16.96
N PHE A 386 12.83 32.41 17.10
CA PHE A 386 14.05 31.69 17.45
C PHE A 386 14.67 31.14 16.16
N ILE A 387 15.90 31.54 15.88
CA ILE A 387 16.72 30.97 14.83
C ILE A 387 17.41 29.76 15.45
N LEU A 388 17.10 28.58 14.94
CA LEU A 388 17.68 27.32 15.37
C LEU A 388 18.77 26.89 14.38
N ALA A 389 19.69 26.01 14.78
CA ALA A 389 20.84 25.61 13.94
C ALA A 389 20.45 25.12 12.53
N ASN A 390 19.31 24.44 12.39
CA ASN A 390 18.77 23.93 11.12
C ASN A 390 17.27 24.20 10.98
N SER A 391 16.74 25.26 11.63
CA SER A 391 15.31 25.34 11.89
C SER A 391 14.88 26.72 12.33
N ASN A 392 13.59 26.92 12.52
CA ASN A 392 13.07 28.11 13.20
C ASN A 392 11.85 27.76 14.04
N LEU A 393 11.65 28.56 15.10
CA LEU A 393 10.42 28.55 15.90
C LEU A 393 9.90 29.98 15.97
N VAL A 394 8.70 30.21 15.45
CA VAL A 394 8.00 31.49 15.55
C VAL A 394 6.89 31.36 16.56
N VAL A 395 6.77 32.36 17.44
CA VAL A 395 5.78 32.39 18.51
C VAL A 395 5.05 33.72 18.47
N HIS A 396 3.74 33.70 18.40
CA HIS A 396 2.89 34.87 18.50
C HIS A 396 2.04 34.77 19.76
N THR A 397 2.04 35.83 20.57
CA THR A 397 1.14 35.92 21.74
C THR A 397 -0.05 36.83 21.45
N TRP A 398 -1.21 36.42 21.97
CA TRP A 398 -2.47 37.12 21.87
C TRP A 398 -3.01 37.36 23.29
N PRO A 399 -2.51 38.44 24.00
CA PRO A 399 -2.86 38.70 25.40
C PRO A 399 -4.36 38.85 25.63
N GLU A 400 -5.09 39.41 24.66
CA GLU A 400 -6.54 39.62 24.70
C GLU A 400 -7.35 38.31 24.70
N PHE A 401 -6.72 37.19 24.25
CA PHE A 401 -7.34 35.87 24.21
C PHE A 401 -6.65 34.86 25.12
N ASN A 402 -5.67 35.30 25.91
CA ASN A 402 -4.79 34.38 26.68
C ASN A 402 -4.26 33.23 25.85
N ALA A 403 -3.88 33.52 24.63
CA ALA A 403 -3.49 32.50 23.62
C ALA A 403 -2.08 32.73 23.06
N VAL A 404 -1.46 31.63 22.63
CA VAL A 404 -0.17 31.64 21.97
C VAL A 404 -0.28 30.73 20.72
N HIS A 405 0.26 31.21 19.62
CA HIS A 405 0.43 30.44 18.38
C HIS A 405 1.92 30.17 18.17
N LEU A 406 2.26 28.91 17.88
CA LEU A 406 3.61 28.48 17.58
C LEU A 406 3.66 27.86 16.19
N ASP A 407 4.74 28.17 15.49
CA ASP A 407 5.07 27.60 14.19
C ASP A 407 6.53 27.12 14.24
N LEU A 408 6.72 25.77 14.23
CA LEU A 408 8.02 25.14 14.32
C LEU A 408 8.32 24.42 13.01
N ILE A 409 9.36 24.88 12.32
CA ILE A 409 9.87 24.22 11.10
C ILE A 409 11.27 23.70 11.42
N THR A 410 11.52 22.41 11.17
CA THR A 410 12.84 21.80 11.36
C THR A 410 13.31 21.03 10.13
N CYS A 411 14.60 21.17 9.78
CA CYS A 411 15.26 20.38 8.73
C CYS A 411 15.92 19.09 9.28
N ALA A 412 15.59 18.72 10.51
CA ALA A 412 16.01 17.48 11.16
C ALA A 412 14.79 16.81 11.82
N PRO A 413 14.73 15.47 11.86
CA PRO A 413 13.59 14.76 12.44
C PRO A 413 13.38 15.15 13.91
N ILE A 414 12.14 15.49 14.28
CA ILE A 414 11.78 15.73 15.67
C ILE A 414 11.62 14.36 16.34
N HIS A 415 12.52 14.08 17.30
CA HIS A 415 12.38 12.88 18.13
C HIS A 415 11.16 12.99 19.03
N LYS A 416 10.26 11.98 19.00
CA LYS A 416 9.03 11.93 19.83
C LYS A 416 8.08 13.11 19.55
N LYS A 417 7.63 13.26 18.30
CA LYS A 417 6.61 14.27 17.92
C LYS A 417 5.42 14.33 18.85
N SER A 418 4.97 13.18 19.37
CA SER A 418 3.85 13.08 20.33
C SER A 418 4.10 13.77 21.67
N SER A 419 5.34 14.06 22.05
CA SER A 419 5.66 14.78 23.30
C SER A 419 5.62 16.30 23.17
N ILE A 420 5.57 16.85 21.95
CA ILE A 420 5.55 18.31 21.72
C ILE A 420 4.37 19.00 22.42
N PRO A 421 3.11 18.57 22.23
CA PRO A 421 1.97 19.20 22.92
C PRO A 421 2.14 19.20 24.43
N TYR A 422 2.57 18.07 25.02
CA TYR A 422 2.79 17.95 26.45
C TYR A 422 3.89 18.89 26.96
N SER A 423 5.00 19.03 26.24
CA SER A 423 6.07 19.96 26.60
C SER A 423 5.60 21.42 26.55
N ILE A 424 4.84 21.79 25.53
CA ILE A 424 4.26 23.14 25.40
C ILE A 424 3.27 23.42 26.54
N GLU A 425 2.37 22.49 26.86
CA GLU A 425 1.46 22.59 28.00
C GLU A 425 2.20 22.85 29.31
N LYS A 426 3.24 22.07 29.56
CA LYS A 426 4.10 22.17 30.74
C LYS A 426 4.77 23.54 30.87
N PHE A 427 5.38 24.04 29.79
CA PHE A 427 6.17 25.29 29.84
C PHE A 427 5.30 26.55 29.78
N LEU A 428 4.18 26.50 29.05
CA LEU A 428 3.22 27.63 28.99
C LEU A 428 2.15 27.57 30.06
N LYS A 429 2.07 26.48 30.84
CA LYS A 429 1.06 26.26 31.89
C LYS A 429 -0.36 26.46 31.36
N SER A 430 -0.62 25.97 30.16
CA SER A 430 -1.87 26.13 29.43
C SER A 430 -2.91 25.08 29.82
N GLY A 431 -4.18 25.36 29.55
CA GLY A 431 -5.29 24.42 29.80
C GLY A 431 -5.71 23.61 28.56
N LYS A 432 -5.37 24.09 27.35
CA LYS A 432 -5.80 23.46 26.10
C LYS A 432 -4.79 23.70 24.97
N ILE A 433 -4.50 22.64 24.20
CA ILE A 433 -3.59 22.70 23.04
C ILE A 433 -4.23 22.01 21.84
N GLU A 434 -4.06 22.63 20.66
CA GLU A 434 -4.37 22.05 19.35
C GLU A 434 -3.08 22.05 18.54
N ALA A 435 -2.56 20.87 18.17
CA ALA A 435 -1.34 20.71 17.39
C ALA A 435 -1.64 20.02 16.07
N THR A 436 -1.13 20.59 14.97
CA THR A 436 -1.23 20.02 13.62
C THR A 436 0.17 19.76 13.09
N PHE A 437 0.45 18.54 12.70
CA PHE A 437 1.67 18.16 12.02
C PHE A 437 1.41 18.26 10.51
N VAL A 438 2.12 19.15 9.84
CA VAL A 438 2.03 19.36 8.39
C VAL A 438 3.08 18.44 7.75
N ASN A 439 2.63 17.50 6.92
CA ASN A 439 3.51 16.56 6.19
C ASN A 439 3.74 17.02 4.77
#